data_11296c9108ca7f3a33836ec4b643c083
#
_entry.id   11296c9108ca7f3a33836ec4b643c083
#
_cell.length_a   1.000
_cell.length_b   1.000
_cell.length_c   1.000
_cell.angle_alpha   90.00
_cell.angle_beta   90.00
_cell.angle_gamma   90.00
#
_symmetry.space_group_name_H-M   'P 1'
#
loop_
_entity.id
_entity.type
_entity.pdbx_description
1 polymer ?
#
loop_
_entity_poly.entity_id
_entity_poly.type
_entity_poly.pdbx_seq_one_letter_code
_entity_poly.pdbx_strand_id
1 'polypeptide(L)'
;INWYFLTLAVKHELRFCIWSGENQKGQILRDMIQMYLGKKFSEIDDKKILSTATFLEQYFDFIPNDKLYTPADILKLFKDSECDAGLIDPFTGLDRPMTFEGNYQFLNQARQFVNESGMSIYINTHPNSESGRSGNLYPENHQWKGHLKPPLKDHVEGGKAFLNRCDDMFVIHRLIKHETMKYYTMVNVEKIKDMDTGGMHTRLDEPVLCEFNNGLGFKINSVDPLRKHEPIKPKQLPLIEPDIVNGKELLSFSEKMKQNPF
;
A
#
# COMPACT_ATOMS: atom_id res chain seq x y z
N ILE A 1 -1.57 -0.42 4.00
CA ILE A 1 -0.92 0.38 2.94
C ILE A 1 -1.96 1.22 2.18
N ASN A 2 -3.11 0.68 1.78
CA ASN A 2 -4.12 1.36 0.96
C ASN A 2 -4.64 2.67 1.58
N TRP A 3 -4.86 2.70 2.90
CA TRP A 3 -5.23 3.93 3.61
C TRP A 3 -4.13 5.00 3.57
N TYR A 4 -2.88 4.60 3.67
CA TYR A 4 -1.73 5.49 3.56
C TYR A 4 -1.65 6.10 2.16
N PHE A 5 -1.75 5.28 1.11
CA PHE A 5 -1.76 5.77 -0.27
C PHE A 5 -2.95 6.68 -0.56
N LEU A 6 -4.14 6.30 -0.08
CA LEU A 6 -5.33 7.15 -0.21
C LEU A 6 -5.11 8.51 0.47
N THR A 7 -4.46 8.53 1.64
CA THR A 7 -4.14 9.77 2.33
C THR A 7 -3.17 10.63 1.52
N LEU A 8 -2.13 10.03 0.93
CA LEU A 8 -1.17 10.74 0.08
C LEU A 8 -1.82 11.24 -1.22
N ALA A 9 -2.65 10.43 -1.86
CA ALA A 9 -3.39 10.83 -3.06
C ALA A 9 -4.27 12.04 -2.79
N VAL A 10 -5.06 12.02 -1.70
CA VAL A 10 -5.97 13.11 -1.35
C VAL A 10 -5.25 14.38 -0.91
N LYS A 11 -4.09 14.26 -0.24
CA LYS A 11 -3.35 15.41 0.30
C LYS A 11 -2.34 16.01 -0.63
N HIS A 12 -1.70 15.18 -1.44
CA HIS A 12 -0.54 15.56 -2.25
C HIS A 12 -0.75 15.30 -3.73
N GLU A 13 -1.95 14.86 -4.14
CA GLU A 13 -2.31 14.54 -5.52
C GLU A 13 -1.38 13.46 -6.15
N LEU A 14 -0.75 12.61 -5.32
CA LEU A 14 0.13 11.55 -5.81
C LEU A 14 -0.66 10.40 -6.44
N ARG A 15 -0.12 9.86 -7.53
CA ARG A 15 -0.69 8.74 -8.29
C ARG A 15 0.05 7.45 -7.97
N PHE A 16 -0.71 6.36 -7.88
CA PHE A 16 -0.21 5.05 -7.47
C PHE A 16 -0.61 3.97 -8.47
N CYS A 17 0.35 3.15 -8.86
CA CYS A 17 0.11 1.92 -9.61
C CYS A 17 0.22 0.72 -8.67
N ILE A 18 -0.85 -0.05 -8.51
CA ILE A 18 -0.94 -1.14 -7.52
C ILE A 18 -1.03 -2.48 -8.24
N TRP A 19 -0.08 -3.37 -7.94
CA TRP A 19 -0.23 -4.78 -8.16
C TRP A 19 -0.44 -5.51 -6.84
N SER A 20 -1.53 -6.27 -6.75
CA SER A 20 -1.80 -7.12 -5.58
C SER A 20 -2.07 -8.56 -6.02
N GLY A 21 -1.22 -9.48 -5.56
CA GLY A 21 -1.38 -10.91 -5.77
C GLY A 21 -2.44 -11.56 -4.88
N GLU A 22 -2.82 -10.90 -3.78
CA GLU A 22 -3.76 -11.44 -2.79
C GLU A 22 -5.16 -10.81 -2.85
N ASN A 23 -5.25 -9.54 -3.23
CA ASN A 23 -6.49 -8.79 -3.19
C ASN A 23 -6.94 -8.39 -4.59
N GLN A 24 -8.21 -8.59 -4.90
CA GLN A 24 -8.79 -8.14 -6.15
C GLN A 24 -8.98 -6.62 -6.17
N LYS A 25 -8.82 -5.99 -7.34
CA LYS A 25 -9.06 -4.55 -7.55
C LYS A 25 -10.36 -4.07 -6.92
N GLY A 26 -11.47 -4.79 -7.16
CA GLY A 26 -12.79 -4.41 -6.65
C GLY A 26 -12.86 -4.35 -5.12
N GLN A 27 -12.16 -5.24 -4.42
CA GLN A 27 -12.08 -5.23 -2.96
C GLN A 27 -11.28 -4.03 -2.46
N ILE A 28 -10.12 -3.77 -3.04
CA ILE A 28 -9.27 -2.62 -2.67
C ILE A 28 -10.04 -1.31 -2.91
N LEU A 29 -10.69 -1.17 -4.06
CA LEU A 29 -11.44 0.03 -4.42
C LEU A 29 -12.65 0.25 -3.50
N ARG A 30 -13.39 -0.82 -3.16
CA ARG A 30 -14.49 -0.77 -2.19
C ARG A 30 -14.01 -0.24 -0.84
N ASP A 31 -12.89 -0.76 -0.34
CA ASP A 31 -12.35 -0.35 0.95
C ASP A 31 -11.83 1.10 0.90
N MET A 32 -11.22 1.52 -0.20
CA MET A 32 -10.84 2.92 -0.42
C MET A 32 -12.04 3.86 -0.47
N ILE A 33 -13.14 3.48 -1.12
CA ILE A 33 -14.39 4.26 -1.15
C ILE A 33 -14.94 4.45 0.27
N GLN A 34 -15.01 3.38 1.08
CA GLN A 34 -15.43 3.47 2.48
C GLN A 34 -14.54 4.42 3.29
N MET A 35 -13.23 4.27 3.16
CA MET A 35 -12.26 5.12 3.85
C MET A 35 -12.38 6.57 3.40
N TYR A 36 -12.48 6.84 2.12
CA TYR A 36 -12.61 8.19 1.57
C TYR A 36 -13.89 8.89 2.02
N LEU A 37 -15.04 8.20 1.95
CA LEU A 37 -16.33 8.76 2.34
C LEU A 37 -16.61 8.72 3.84
N GLY A 38 -15.87 7.89 4.60
CA GLY A 38 -16.11 7.69 6.03
C GLY A 38 -17.43 7.05 6.36
N LYS A 39 -17.94 6.22 5.47
CA LYS A 39 -19.21 5.49 5.60
C LYS A 39 -19.02 4.04 5.20
N LYS A 40 -19.78 3.14 5.79
CA LYS A 40 -19.82 1.74 5.35
C LYS A 40 -20.33 1.66 3.92
N PHE A 41 -19.77 0.77 3.12
CA PHE A 41 -20.12 0.62 1.71
C PHE A 41 -21.63 0.38 1.51
N SER A 42 -22.25 -0.40 2.41
CA SER A 42 -23.69 -0.66 2.42
C SER A 42 -24.59 0.55 2.73
N GLU A 43 -24.01 1.65 3.20
CA GLU A 43 -24.70 2.89 3.55
C GLU A 43 -24.54 3.98 2.49
N ILE A 44 -23.86 3.67 1.38
CA ILE A 44 -23.53 4.61 0.32
C ILE A 44 -24.45 4.31 -0.88
N ASP A 45 -25.07 5.33 -1.44
CA ASP A 45 -25.86 5.19 -2.66
C ASP A 45 -24.99 4.93 -3.90
N ASP A 46 -25.55 4.24 -4.90
CA ASP A 46 -24.83 3.80 -6.09
C ASP A 46 -24.23 4.96 -6.89
N LYS A 47 -24.91 6.11 -6.97
CA LYS A 47 -24.40 7.29 -7.68
C LYS A 47 -23.14 7.81 -6.99
N LYS A 48 -23.13 7.81 -5.66
CA LYS A 48 -21.99 8.26 -4.87
C LYS A 48 -20.84 7.26 -4.95
N ILE A 49 -21.12 5.96 -4.95
CA ILE A 49 -20.13 4.92 -5.18
C ILE A 49 -19.46 5.15 -6.53
N LEU A 50 -20.23 5.28 -7.61
CA LEU A 50 -19.70 5.44 -8.96
C LEU A 50 -18.88 6.72 -9.09
N SER A 51 -19.39 7.86 -8.61
CA SER A 51 -18.65 9.13 -8.68
C SER A 51 -17.36 9.11 -7.88
N THR A 52 -17.35 8.40 -6.73
CA THR A 52 -16.14 8.25 -5.93
C THR A 52 -15.15 7.30 -6.58
N ALA A 53 -15.61 6.21 -7.18
CA ALA A 53 -14.75 5.30 -7.95
C ALA A 53 -14.04 6.05 -9.09
N THR A 54 -14.79 6.80 -9.89
CA THR A 54 -14.23 7.64 -10.97
C THR A 54 -13.23 8.68 -10.45
N PHE A 55 -13.49 9.27 -9.28
CA PHE A 55 -12.52 10.17 -8.64
C PHE A 55 -11.24 9.44 -8.24
N LEU A 56 -11.34 8.25 -7.62
CA LEU A 56 -10.18 7.47 -7.20
C LEU A 56 -9.35 6.95 -8.39
N GLU A 57 -9.97 6.68 -9.52
CA GLU A 57 -9.27 6.27 -10.75
C GLU A 57 -8.33 7.34 -11.33
N GLN A 58 -8.44 8.59 -10.90
CA GLN A 58 -7.47 9.63 -11.26
C GLN A 58 -6.13 9.46 -10.53
N TYR A 59 -6.12 8.70 -9.43
CA TYR A 59 -4.97 8.53 -8.56
C TYR A 59 -4.47 7.09 -8.46
N PHE A 60 -5.29 6.11 -8.86
CA PHE A 60 -4.99 4.70 -8.66
C PHE A 60 -5.16 3.91 -9.95
N ASP A 61 -4.05 3.43 -10.47
CA ASP A 61 -4.00 2.42 -11.51
C ASP A 61 -3.83 1.04 -10.86
N PHE A 62 -4.53 0.05 -11.40
CA PHE A 62 -4.45 -1.33 -10.89
C PHE A 62 -3.97 -2.26 -11.99
N ILE A 63 -2.88 -2.97 -11.73
CA ILE A 63 -2.41 -4.04 -12.59
C ILE A 63 -3.35 -5.25 -12.38
N PRO A 64 -3.96 -5.81 -13.44
CA PRO A 64 -4.79 -6.99 -13.32
C PRO A 64 -4.03 -8.16 -12.70
N ASN A 65 -4.70 -8.96 -11.88
CA ASN A 65 -4.14 -10.19 -11.30
C ASN A 65 -4.69 -11.41 -12.06
N ASP A 66 -4.52 -11.42 -13.37
CA ASP A 66 -5.05 -12.41 -14.32
C ASP A 66 -4.00 -13.42 -14.80
N LYS A 67 -2.75 -13.18 -14.48
CA LYS A 67 -1.61 -14.04 -14.80
C LYS A 67 -0.50 -13.91 -13.77
N LEU A 68 0.45 -14.83 -13.83
CA LEU A 68 1.67 -14.76 -13.03
C LEU A 68 2.65 -13.77 -13.68
N TYR A 69 3.10 -12.79 -12.92
CA TYR A 69 4.02 -11.75 -13.38
C TYR A 69 5.43 -11.99 -12.85
N THR A 70 6.41 -11.77 -13.72
CA THR A 70 7.80 -11.66 -13.26
C THR A 70 8.07 -10.26 -12.67
N PRO A 71 9.11 -10.08 -11.85
CA PRO A 71 9.52 -8.76 -11.37
C PRO A 71 9.78 -7.75 -12.50
N ALA A 72 10.33 -8.19 -13.62
CA ALA A 72 10.59 -7.34 -14.78
C ALA A 72 9.29 -6.87 -15.45
N ASP A 73 8.26 -7.75 -15.55
CA ASP A 73 6.95 -7.37 -16.07
C ASP A 73 6.32 -6.26 -15.23
N ILE A 74 6.40 -6.37 -13.90
CA ILE A 74 5.84 -5.36 -12.98
C ILE A 74 6.57 -4.02 -13.13
N LEU A 75 7.90 -4.00 -13.20
CA LEU A 75 8.65 -2.76 -13.40
C LEU A 75 8.30 -2.09 -14.74
N LYS A 76 8.08 -2.88 -15.80
CA LYS A 76 7.62 -2.35 -17.08
C LYS A 76 6.23 -1.73 -16.98
N LEU A 77 5.27 -2.42 -16.33
CA LEU A 77 3.92 -1.89 -16.13
C LEU A 77 3.90 -0.63 -15.26
N PHE A 78 4.77 -0.53 -14.26
CA PHE A 78 4.96 0.69 -13.49
C PHE A 78 5.45 1.84 -14.37
N LYS A 79 6.42 1.58 -15.25
CA LYS A 79 6.91 2.59 -16.18
C LYS A 79 5.81 3.10 -17.11
N ASP A 80 4.98 2.19 -17.60
CA ASP A 80 3.90 2.50 -18.54
C ASP A 80 2.72 3.23 -17.87
N SER A 81 2.60 3.18 -16.53
CA SER A 81 1.50 3.81 -15.77
C SER A 81 1.67 5.31 -15.55
N GLU A 82 2.88 5.85 -15.68
CA GLU A 82 3.20 7.25 -15.39
C GLU A 82 2.77 7.72 -13.99
N CYS A 83 2.73 6.80 -13.01
CA CYS A 83 2.41 7.10 -11.62
C CYS A 83 3.64 7.57 -10.84
N ASP A 84 3.43 8.21 -9.68
CA ASP A 84 4.50 8.65 -8.78
C ASP A 84 5.07 7.49 -7.96
N ALA A 85 4.25 6.47 -7.70
CA ALA A 85 4.68 5.30 -6.94
C ALA A 85 4.02 4.00 -7.39
N GLY A 86 4.77 2.89 -7.27
CA GLY A 86 4.30 1.54 -7.51
C GLY A 86 4.23 0.71 -6.23
N LEU A 87 3.24 -0.19 -6.11
CA LEU A 87 3.13 -1.16 -5.02
C LEU A 87 3.19 -2.58 -5.55
N ILE A 88 4.04 -3.40 -4.94
CA ILE A 88 4.08 -4.86 -5.10
C ILE A 88 3.57 -5.49 -3.79
N ASP A 89 2.43 -6.21 -3.82
CA ASP A 89 1.75 -6.73 -2.61
C ASP A 89 1.17 -8.14 -2.82
N PRO A 90 1.77 -9.20 -2.27
CA PRO A 90 3.12 -9.25 -1.71
C PRO A 90 4.18 -9.61 -2.77
N PHE A 91 5.44 -9.33 -2.47
CA PHE A 91 6.57 -9.70 -3.34
C PHE A 91 6.68 -11.21 -3.58
N THR A 92 6.27 -12.02 -2.62
CA THR A 92 6.24 -13.48 -2.71
C THR A 92 5.26 -14.03 -3.75
N GLY A 93 4.31 -13.23 -4.20
CA GLY A 93 3.34 -13.59 -5.25
C GLY A 93 3.88 -13.48 -6.68
N LEU A 94 5.11 -12.99 -6.87
CA LEU A 94 5.73 -12.88 -8.20
C LEU A 94 6.43 -14.18 -8.63
N ASP A 95 6.45 -14.44 -9.94
CA ASP A 95 7.22 -15.53 -10.56
C ASP A 95 8.71 -15.19 -10.59
N ARG A 96 9.45 -15.72 -9.64
CA ARG A 96 10.88 -15.45 -9.46
C ARG A 96 11.59 -16.57 -8.69
N PRO A 97 12.91 -16.70 -8.84
CA PRO A 97 13.70 -17.53 -7.96
C PRO A 97 13.63 -17.04 -6.50
N MET A 98 13.24 -17.91 -5.56
CA MET A 98 13.18 -17.60 -4.12
C MET A 98 14.54 -17.77 -3.46
N THR A 99 15.58 -17.13 -4.00
CA THR A 99 16.95 -17.17 -3.51
C THR A 99 17.41 -15.77 -3.10
N PHE A 100 18.44 -15.70 -2.26
CA PHE A 100 19.05 -14.43 -1.90
C PHE A 100 19.57 -13.67 -3.13
N GLU A 101 20.23 -14.37 -4.05
CA GLU A 101 20.79 -13.80 -5.27
C GLU A 101 19.70 -13.26 -6.19
N GLY A 102 18.60 -14.02 -6.38
CA GLY A 102 17.45 -13.58 -7.17
C GLY A 102 16.80 -12.34 -6.59
N ASN A 103 16.60 -12.29 -5.27
CA ASN A 103 16.07 -11.11 -4.58
C ASN A 103 17.03 -9.92 -4.72
N TYR A 104 18.32 -10.13 -4.54
CA TYR A 104 19.31 -9.08 -4.64
C TYR A 104 19.39 -8.50 -6.06
N GLN A 105 19.33 -9.37 -7.08
CA GLN A 105 19.31 -8.95 -8.48
C GLN A 105 18.07 -8.09 -8.79
N PHE A 106 16.89 -8.53 -8.38
CA PHE A 106 15.66 -7.75 -8.57
C PHE A 106 15.76 -6.39 -7.88
N LEU A 107 16.21 -6.35 -6.63
CA LEU A 107 16.31 -5.09 -5.88
C LEU A 107 17.34 -4.12 -6.50
N ASN A 108 18.37 -4.63 -7.18
CA ASN A 108 19.26 -3.81 -7.99
C ASN A 108 18.54 -3.21 -9.21
N GLN A 109 17.75 -4.04 -9.92
CA GLN A 109 16.94 -3.58 -11.05
C GLN A 109 15.90 -2.55 -10.61
N ALA A 110 15.21 -2.80 -9.49
CA ALA A 110 14.26 -1.86 -8.91
C ALA A 110 14.92 -0.51 -8.55
N ARG A 111 16.13 -0.54 -7.97
CA ARG A 111 16.88 0.68 -7.68
C ARG A 111 17.28 1.43 -8.94
N GLN A 112 17.75 0.72 -9.96
CA GLN A 112 18.07 1.35 -11.25
C GLN A 112 16.81 2.00 -11.84
N PHE A 113 15.70 1.27 -11.85
CA PHE A 113 14.41 1.79 -12.31
C PHE A 113 13.98 3.07 -11.57
N VAL A 114 14.05 3.08 -10.22
CA VAL A 114 13.73 4.26 -9.40
C VAL A 114 14.60 5.46 -9.77
N ASN A 115 15.92 5.23 -9.96
CA ASN A 115 16.85 6.30 -10.34
C ASN A 115 16.54 6.87 -11.73
N GLU A 116 16.08 6.04 -12.66
CA GLU A 116 15.78 6.44 -14.03
C GLU A 116 14.40 7.09 -14.17
N SER A 117 13.40 6.59 -13.45
CA SER A 117 12.00 7.02 -13.57
C SER A 117 11.60 8.14 -12.60
N GLY A 118 12.29 8.25 -11.48
CA GLY A 118 11.87 9.12 -10.36
C GLY A 118 10.71 8.58 -9.55
N MET A 119 10.15 7.40 -9.91
CA MET A 119 9.09 6.76 -9.14
C MET A 119 9.60 6.21 -7.80
N SER A 120 8.73 6.13 -6.82
CA SER A 120 8.96 5.34 -5.62
C SER A 120 8.40 3.92 -5.77
N ILE A 121 9.09 2.89 -5.26
CA ILE A 121 8.56 1.53 -5.23
C ILE A 121 8.37 1.08 -3.79
N TYR A 122 7.14 0.68 -3.47
CA TYR A 122 6.78 0.02 -2.22
C TYR A 122 6.70 -1.48 -2.46
N ILE A 123 7.42 -2.24 -1.64
CA ILE A 123 7.45 -3.70 -1.72
C ILE A 123 6.95 -4.24 -0.40
N ASN A 124 5.77 -4.86 -0.41
CA ASN A 124 5.25 -5.57 0.74
C ASN A 124 5.75 -7.00 0.78
N THR A 125 6.26 -7.43 1.93
CA THR A 125 6.73 -8.79 2.16
C THR A 125 6.25 -9.29 3.51
N HIS A 126 6.15 -10.61 3.67
CA HIS A 126 5.83 -11.23 4.95
C HIS A 126 7.08 -11.35 5.84
N PRO A 127 6.90 -11.36 7.16
CA PRO A 127 7.98 -11.74 8.06
C PRO A 127 8.25 -13.26 7.97
N ASN A 128 9.51 -13.66 8.15
CA ASN A 128 9.87 -15.07 8.22
C ASN A 128 9.43 -15.72 9.54
N SER A 129 9.55 -17.04 9.64
CA SER A 129 9.12 -17.81 10.83
C SER A 129 9.87 -17.48 12.12
N GLU A 130 11.06 -16.86 12.03
CA GLU A 130 11.83 -16.44 13.22
C GLU A 130 11.09 -15.40 14.05
N SER A 131 10.33 -14.51 13.39
CA SER A 131 9.55 -13.45 14.05
C SER A 131 8.50 -14.00 15.01
N GLY A 132 7.98 -15.21 14.76
CA GLY A 132 6.96 -15.88 15.56
C GLY A 132 7.48 -16.73 16.73
N ARG A 133 8.81 -16.84 16.91
CA ARG A 133 9.38 -17.68 17.95
C ARG A 133 9.20 -17.09 19.36
N SER A 134 9.15 -17.96 20.37
CA SER A 134 8.96 -17.59 21.78
C SER A 134 10.01 -16.61 22.33
N GLY A 135 11.23 -16.60 21.77
CA GLY A 135 12.29 -15.63 22.10
C GLY A 135 11.95 -14.20 21.66
N ASN A 136 10.95 -14.00 20.80
CA ASN A 136 10.55 -12.70 20.31
C ASN A 136 9.33 -12.11 21.07
N LEU A 137 9.10 -12.52 22.31
CA LEU A 137 8.06 -11.96 23.18
C LEU A 137 8.56 -10.69 23.88
N TYR A 138 7.63 -9.79 24.19
CA TYR A 138 7.91 -8.69 25.11
C TYR A 138 8.26 -9.24 26.50
N PRO A 139 9.29 -8.70 27.17
CA PRO A 139 9.75 -9.19 28.47
C PRO A 139 8.73 -8.90 29.58
N GLU A 140 8.90 -9.55 30.74
CA GLU A 140 7.97 -9.48 31.88
C GLU A 140 7.75 -8.06 32.44
N ASN A 141 8.74 -7.21 32.33
CA ASN A 141 8.68 -5.81 32.80
C ASN A 141 8.10 -4.83 31.75
N HIS A 142 7.68 -5.34 30.59
CA HIS A 142 7.11 -4.49 29.52
C HIS A 142 5.58 -4.40 29.65
N GLN A 143 4.99 -3.23 29.27
CA GLN A 143 3.54 -3.05 29.26
C GLN A 143 2.77 -4.05 28.38
N TRP A 144 3.43 -4.63 27.37
CA TRP A 144 2.87 -5.63 26.45
C TRP A 144 3.47 -7.03 26.66
N LYS A 145 3.88 -7.34 27.87
CA LYS A 145 4.50 -8.63 28.23
C LYS A 145 3.73 -9.82 27.69
N GLY A 146 4.46 -10.84 27.25
CA GLY A 146 3.88 -12.11 26.75
C GLY A 146 3.29 -12.03 25.34
N HIS A 147 3.24 -10.86 24.72
CA HIS A 147 2.87 -10.71 23.31
C HIS A 147 4.12 -10.69 22.43
N LEU A 148 3.93 -11.06 21.15
CA LEU A 148 5.02 -10.98 20.16
C LEU A 148 5.43 -9.51 19.94
N LYS A 149 6.73 -9.27 19.92
CA LYS A 149 7.30 -8.02 19.43
C LYS A 149 7.12 -7.90 17.92
N PRO A 150 7.15 -6.68 17.36
CA PRO A 150 7.21 -6.51 15.91
C PRO A 150 8.41 -7.29 15.33
N PRO A 151 8.27 -7.82 14.10
CA PRO A 151 9.40 -8.39 13.39
C PRO A 151 10.57 -7.41 13.31
N LEU A 152 11.78 -7.90 13.48
CA LEU A 152 12.99 -7.11 13.28
C LEU A 152 13.29 -6.96 11.79
N LYS A 153 14.12 -5.99 11.45
CA LYS A 153 14.52 -5.69 10.06
C LYS A 153 15.16 -6.86 9.30
N ASP A 154 15.70 -7.86 9.98
CA ASP A 154 16.27 -9.07 9.39
C ASP A 154 15.29 -10.26 9.37
N HIS A 155 14.08 -10.08 9.91
CA HIS A 155 13.00 -11.07 9.86
C HIS A 155 12.17 -11.01 8.57
N VAL A 156 12.71 -10.47 7.49
CA VAL A 156 12.02 -10.38 6.20
C VAL A 156 12.08 -11.72 5.48
N GLU A 157 10.95 -12.19 4.96
CA GLU A 157 10.93 -13.33 4.04
C GLU A 157 11.65 -12.93 2.75
N GLY A 158 12.64 -13.74 2.35
CA GLY A 158 13.58 -13.39 1.28
C GLY A 158 14.92 -12.83 1.75
N GLY A 159 15.08 -12.62 3.06
CA GLY A 159 16.37 -12.43 3.72
C GLY A 159 16.94 -11.02 3.66
N LYS A 160 18.22 -10.92 4.03
CA LYS A 160 18.94 -9.63 4.19
C LYS A 160 19.08 -8.79 2.92
N ALA A 161 18.74 -9.34 1.75
CA ALA A 161 18.76 -8.57 0.50
C ALA A 161 17.91 -7.30 0.59
N PHE A 162 16.71 -7.40 1.18
CA PHE A 162 15.81 -6.25 1.38
C PHE A 162 16.44 -5.20 2.28
N LEU A 163 16.96 -5.62 3.45
CA LEU A 163 17.61 -4.71 4.38
C LEU A 163 18.78 -3.95 3.74
N ASN A 164 19.56 -4.63 2.91
CA ASN A 164 20.74 -4.02 2.28
C ASN A 164 20.38 -3.04 1.17
N ARG A 165 19.24 -3.22 0.52
CA ARG A 165 18.87 -2.50 -0.70
C ARG A 165 17.74 -1.51 -0.58
N CYS A 166 16.82 -1.66 0.38
CA CYS A 166 15.79 -0.64 0.60
C CYS A 166 16.39 0.64 1.17
N ASP A 167 15.78 1.76 0.86
CA ASP A 167 16.10 3.05 1.49
C ASP A 167 15.43 3.12 2.85
N ASP A 168 14.13 2.85 2.91
CA ASP A 168 13.34 2.88 4.12
C ASP A 168 12.68 1.53 4.37
N MET A 169 12.44 1.20 5.63
CA MET A 169 11.76 -0.03 6.04
C MET A 169 10.81 0.24 7.18
N PHE A 170 9.56 -0.14 6.97
CA PHE A 170 8.49 -0.05 7.96
C PHE A 170 7.98 -1.43 8.29
N VAL A 171 7.72 -1.68 9.56
CA VAL A 171 7.10 -2.91 10.04
C VAL A 171 5.70 -2.59 10.57
N ILE A 172 4.69 -3.24 9.97
CA ILE A 172 3.31 -3.13 10.40
C ILE A 172 3.01 -4.29 11.34
N HIS A 173 2.63 -3.98 12.57
CA HIS A 173 2.41 -5.00 13.61
C HIS A 173 1.11 -4.75 14.37
N ARG A 174 0.48 -5.83 14.88
CA ARG A 174 -0.72 -5.77 15.71
C ARG A 174 -0.67 -6.77 16.84
N LEU A 175 -1.02 -6.32 18.05
CA LEU A 175 -1.18 -7.19 19.20
C LEU A 175 -2.63 -7.72 19.26
N ILE A 176 -2.99 -8.60 18.30
CA ILE A 176 -4.37 -9.05 18.08
C ILE A 176 -5.03 -9.74 19.28
N LYS A 177 -4.23 -10.30 20.20
CA LYS A 177 -4.71 -10.95 21.42
C LYS A 177 -4.66 -10.04 22.66
N HIS A 178 -4.15 -8.80 22.52
CA HIS A 178 -4.10 -7.86 23.64
C HIS A 178 -5.47 -7.22 23.86
N GLU A 179 -5.86 -7.00 25.09
CA GLU A 179 -7.19 -6.51 25.47
C GLU A 179 -7.53 -5.17 24.81
N THR A 180 -6.64 -4.20 24.90
CA THR A 180 -6.82 -2.83 24.35
C THR A 180 -6.05 -2.59 23.06
N MET A 181 -4.80 -3.07 22.95
CA MET A 181 -3.94 -2.80 21.79
C MET A 181 -4.38 -3.51 20.50
N LYS A 182 -5.31 -4.46 20.56
CA LYS A 182 -5.91 -5.09 19.35
C LYS A 182 -6.60 -4.11 18.42
N TYR A 183 -6.98 -2.94 18.92
CA TYR A 183 -7.60 -1.85 18.12
C TYR A 183 -6.59 -0.94 17.45
N TYR A 184 -5.30 -1.15 17.70
CA TYR A 184 -4.24 -0.35 17.12
C TYR A 184 -3.39 -1.17 16.15
N THR A 185 -3.00 -0.51 15.07
CA THR A 185 -1.91 -0.98 14.21
C THR A 185 -0.67 -0.17 14.55
N MET A 186 0.40 -0.84 14.88
CA MET A 186 1.70 -0.27 15.17
C MET A 186 2.49 -0.15 13.88
N VAL A 187 3.04 1.02 13.62
CA VAL A 187 4.01 1.24 12.54
C VAL A 187 5.37 1.50 13.17
N ASN A 188 6.28 0.56 12.97
CA ASN A 188 7.67 0.66 13.45
C ASN A 188 8.55 1.05 12.25
N VAL A 189 9.32 2.09 12.41
CA VAL A 189 10.28 2.57 11.42
C VAL A 189 11.63 1.93 11.73
N GLU A 190 11.98 0.88 10.97
CA GLU A 190 13.17 0.06 11.22
C GLU A 190 14.41 0.55 10.48
N LYS A 191 14.21 1.27 9.38
CA LYS A 191 15.29 1.85 8.59
C LYS A 191 14.81 3.13 7.92
N ILE A 192 15.65 4.15 7.96
CA ILE A 192 15.57 5.37 7.16
C ILE A 192 16.96 5.68 6.67
N LYS A 193 17.11 5.86 5.36
CA LYS A 193 18.41 6.15 4.73
C LYS A 193 18.81 7.61 4.93
N ASP A 194 17.85 8.50 4.79
CA ASP A 194 18.07 9.94 4.92
C ASP A 194 17.25 10.49 6.09
N MET A 195 17.90 10.67 7.24
CA MET A 195 17.24 11.17 8.44
C MET A 195 16.92 12.67 8.38
N ASP A 196 17.60 13.43 7.54
CA ASP A 196 17.38 14.88 7.45
C ASP A 196 16.04 15.18 6.76
N THR A 197 15.64 14.35 5.81
CA THR A 197 14.39 14.51 5.06
C THR A 197 13.34 13.44 5.37
N GLY A 198 13.76 12.22 5.73
CA GLY A 198 12.90 11.06 5.92
C GLY A 198 12.36 10.85 7.34
N GLY A 199 12.89 11.57 8.33
CA GLY A 199 12.51 11.41 9.72
C GLY A 199 13.41 10.46 10.52
N MET A 200 12.87 9.85 11.58
CA MET A 200 13.66 9.08 12.55
C MET A 200 13.12 7.67 12.73
N HIS A 201 13.99 6.77 13.19
CA HIS A 201 13.59 5.44 13.66
C HIS A 201 12.64 5.56 14.84
N THR A 202 11.67 4.64 14.91
CA THR A 202 10.85 4.49 16.12
C THR A 202 11.58 3.64 17.16
N ARG A 203 11.25 3.86 18.43
CA ARG A 203 11.64 2.93 19.49
C ARG A 203 10.67 1.76 19.53
N LEU A 204 11.11 0.63 20.05
CA LEU A 204 10.28 -0.58 20.16
C LEU A 204 9.02 -0.35 21.01
N ASP A 205 9.13 0.45 22.03
CA ASP A 205 8.08 0.81 22.99
C ASP A 205 7.28 2.07 22.61
N GLU A 206 7.70 2.77 21.54
CA GLU A 206 7.09 4.00 21.04
C GLU A 206 6.85 3.95 19.52
N PRO A 207 6.09 2.95 19.01
CA PRO A 207 5.71 2.91 17.61
C PRO A 207 4.71 4.01 17.26
N VAL A 208 4.56 4.34 15.99
CA VAL A 208 3.42 5.14 15.55
C VAL A 208 2.15 4.31 15.67
N LEU A 209 1.19 4.79 16.48
CA LEU A 209 -0.07 4.10 16.72
C LEU A 209 -1.15 4.61 15.78
N CYS A 210 -1.68 3.70 14.97
CA CYS A 210 -2.81 3.94 14.09
C CYS A 210 -4.04 3.25 14.69
N GLU A 211 -4.97 4.02 15.27
CA GLU A 211 -6.23 3.52 15.82
C GLU A 211 -7.15 3.08 14.69
N PHE A 212 -7.62 1.83 14.73
CA PHE A 212 -8.53 1.29 13.73
C PHE A 212 -9.94 1.87 13.88
N ASN A 213 -10.45 2.47 12.82
CA ASN A 213 -11.77 3.08 12.80
C ASN A 213 -12.80 2.21 12.06
N ASN A 214 -13.01 0.97 12.53
CA ASN A 214 -14.06 0.05 12.05
C ASN A 214 -14.13 -0.12 10.52
N GLY A 215 -12.98 -0.12 9.82
CA GLY A 215 -12.90 -0.23 8.37
C GLY A 215 -13.08 1.09 7.61
N LEU A 216 -13.27 2.20 8.31
CA LEU A 216 -13.36 3.54 7.71
C LEU A 216 -12.01 4.26 7.66
N GLY A 217 -10.91 3.52 7.85
CA GLY A 217 -9.55 4.04 7.89
C GLY A 217 -8.94 3.96 9.28
N PHE A 218 -8.02 4.87 9.56
CA PHE A 218 -7.30 4.94 10.83
C PHE A 218 -7.26 6.38 11.34
N LYS A 219 -7.03 6.51 12.65
CA LYS A 219 -6.72 7.78 13.30
C LYS A 219 -5.32 7.74 13.87
N ILE A 220 -4.58 8.82 13.75
CA ILE A 220 -3.29 9.05 14.42
C ILE A 220 -3.50 10.21 15.40
N ASN A 221 -3.20 9.98 16.68
CA ASN A 221 -3.45 10.95 17.74
C ASN A 221 -4.90 11.48 17.73
N SER A 222 -5.87 10.55 17.60
CA SER A 222 -7.32 10.84 17.50
C SER A 222 -7.75 11.64 16.26
N VAL A 223 -6.86 11.84 15.30
CA VAL A 223 -7.11 12.61 14.08
C VAL A 223 -7.17 11.65 12.89
N ASP A 224 -8.28 11.69 12.13
CA ASP A 224 -8.35 11.06 10.82
C ASP A 224 -7.83 12.04 9.75
N PRO A 225 -6.70 11.76 9.12
CA PRO A 225 -6.13 12.65 8.12
C PRO A 225 -7.02 12.84 6.88
N LEU A 226 -7.89 11.88 6.58
CA LEU A 226 -8.81 11.98 5.44
C LEU A 226 -9.99 12.94 5.71
N ARG A 227 -10.26 13.32 6.99
CA ARG A 227 -11.40 14.17 7.39
C ARG A 227 -11.02 15.64 7.59
N LYS A 228 -9.74 15.97 7.65
CA LYS A 228 -9.25 17.35 7.90
C LYS A 228 -9.16 18.22 6.63
N HIS A 229 -9.57 17.73 5.47
CA HIS A 229 -9.51 18.50 4.23
C HIS A 229 -10.90 18.87 3.73
N GLU A 230 -11.03 20.12 3.31
CA GLU A 230 -12.11 20.46 2.38
C GLU A 230 -11.97 19.54 1.17
N PRO A 231 -13.08 18.99 0.64
CA PRO A 231 -13.02 18.14 -0.54
C PRO A 231 -12.33 18.93 -1.64
N ILE A 232 -11.26 18.35 -2.20
CA ILE A 232 -10.60 18.90 -3.37
C ILE A 232 -11.70 19.04 -4.42
N LYS A 233 -11.96 20.28 -4.84
CA LYS A 233 -12.89 20.53 -5.94
C LYS A 233 -12.29 19.79 -7.14
N PRO A 234 -13.05 18.89 -7.80
CA PRO A 234 -12.53 18.21 -8.98
C PRO A 234 -12.04 19.30 -9.93
N LYS A 235 -10.77 19.28 -10.31
CA LYS A 235 -10.28 20.08 -11.42
C LYS A 235 -11.24 19.75 -12.57
N GLN A 236 -11.89 20.75 -13.14
CA GLN A 236 -12.61 20.59 -14.39
C GLN A 236 -11.55 20.15 -15.39
N LEU A 237 -11.47 18.84 -15.64
CA LEU A 237 -10.66 18.32 -16.72
C LEU A 237 -11.16 19.01 -18.00
N PRO A 238 -10.29 19.52 -18.87
CA PRO A 238 -10.69 19.85 -20.22
C PRO A 238 -11.41 18.62 -20.77
N LEU A 239 -12.57 18.82 -21.42
CA LEU A 239 -13.27 17.76 -22.12
C LEU A 239 -12.27 17.11 -23.06
N ILE A 240 -11.69 15.97 -22.66
CA ILE A 240 -10.88 15.15 -23.54
C ILE A 240 -11.87 14.52 -24.49
N GLU A 241 -11.88 14.98 -25.73
CA GLU A 241 -12.59 14.26 -26.78
C GLU A 241 -12.04 12.82 -26.77
N PRO A 242 -12.93 11.81 -26.87
CA PRO A 242 -12.50 10.42 -26.80
C PRO A 242 -11.43 10.13 -27.85
N ASP A 243 -10.27 9.67 -27.42
CA ASP A 243 -9.20 9.25 -28.33
C ASP A 243 -9.71 8.12 -29.23
N ILE A 244 -9.95 8.43 -30.49
CA ILE A 244 -10.30 7.43 -31.50
C ILE A 244 -9.00 6.79 -31.99
N VAL A 245 -8.60 5.69 -31.35
CA VAL A 245 -7.51 4.86 -31.85
C VAL A 245 -8.12 3.78 -32.76
N ASN A 246 -7.81 3.85 -34.05
CA ASN A 246 -8.26 2.88 -35.07
C ASN A 246 -9.79 2.73 -35.23
N GLY A 247 -10.57 3.81 -35.09
CA GLY A 247 -12.01 3.81 -35.36
C GLY A 247 -12.85 3.02 -34.35
N LYS A 248 -12.29 2.69 -33.18
CA LYS A 248 -13.04 2.10 -32.06
C LYS A 248 -12.90 2.98 -30.83
N GLU A 249 -14.03 3.42 -30.29
CA GLU A 249 -14.09 4.05 -28.97
C GLU A 249 -13.56 3.07 -27.92
N LEU A 250 -12.56 3.49 -27.15
CA LEU A 250 -12.15 2.77 -25.96
C LEU A 250 -13.25 2.93 -24.90
N LEU A 251 -13.91 1.83 -24.56
CA LEU A 251 -14.91 1.79 -23.50
C LEU A 251 -14.34 2.34 -22.20
N SER A 252 -14.98 3.31 -21.61
CA SER A 252 -14.68 3.81 -20.27
C SER A 252 -14.76 2.67 -19.24
N PHE A 253 -14.11 2.82 -18.10
CA PHE A 253 -14.17 1.81 -17.03
C PHE A 253 -15.62 1.51 -16.59
N SER A 254 -16.48 2.54 -16.55
CA SER A 254 -17.92 2.39 -16.23
C SER A 254 -18.65 1.51 -17.23
N GLU A 255 -18.27 1.53 -18.49
CA GLU A 255 -18.86 0.67 -19.52
C GLU A 255 -18.30 -0.77 -19.46
N LYS A 256 -17.02 -0.93 -19.11
CA LYS A 256 -16.42 -2.24 -18.85
C LYS A 256 -17.03 -2.93 -17.63
N MET A 257 -17.34 -2.19 -16.56
CA MET A 257 -18.03 -2.72 -15.38
C MET A 257 -19.46 -3.13 -15.65
N LYS A 258 -20.16 -2.50 -16.61
CA LYS A 258 -21.51 -2.91 -17.05
C LYS A 258 -21.51 -4.19 -17.86
N GLN A 259 -20.41 -4.48 -18.56
CA GLN A 259 -20.29 -5.68 -19.39
C GLN A 259 -19.78 -6.92 -18.63
N ASN A 260 -19.10 -6.71 -17.50
CA ASN A 260 -18.58 -7.81 -16.68
C ASN A 260 -18.60 -7.41 -15.19
N PRO A 261 -19.75 -7.49 -14.50
CA PRO A 261 -19.93 -6.96 -13.15
C PRO A 261 -19.31 -7.82 -12.05
N PHE A 262 -18.36 -8.72 -12.30
CA PHE A 262 -17.54 -9.51 -11.35
C PHE A 262 -17.16 -10.87 -11.94
#